data_ccd148a75d1cd7bbc0b7ad570dbca8f9
#
_entry.id   ccd148a75d1cd7bbc0b7ad570dbca8f9
#
_cell.length_a   1.000
_cell.length_b   1.000
_cell.length_c   1.000
_cell.angle_alpha   90.00
_cell.angle_beta   90.00
_cell.angle_gamma   90.00
#
_symmetry.space_group_name_H-M   'P 1'
#
loop_
_entity.id
_entity.type
_entity.pdbx_description
1 polymer ?
#
loop_
_entity_poly.entity_id
_entity_poly.type
_entity_poly.pdbx_seq_one_letter_code
_entity_poly.pdbx_strand_id
1 'polypeptide(L)'
;MWPQRSTLAQSLAAKVILSTVLLSLGVVWLTGSALYSQLSDGIKAVNLESSLSDARSVFYNARYQFLLVEGASPPQIQVQVTDVITSSTSLGTTEGAREIILMKIFSKGDTAKNGQEPNYSFASNGLLATTIPENLRSKLSKDFDLSHQFAPLTYRTGKTIDALYVGQRVSIPGSGRYEMYLVFTLANQGVTLDLVQNSLLLTGIVLLLLIALITWLVVRQVVKPVREAARVASLFTQGDFTQRLQVESNDEIATLGNAFNEMATSIKAQISRLENLSQVQQRFVSDVSHELRTPLTTLRMASDVIYAQ
;
A
#
# COMPACT_ATOMS: atom_id res chain seq x y z
N MET A 1 41.12 6.84 24.78
CA MET A 1 40.87 6.98 23.34
C MET A 1 39.61 6.18 23.01
N TRP A 2 38.44 6.76 23.05
CA TRP A 2 37.16 6.09 22.84
C TRP A 2 36.86 6.07 21.33
N PRO A 3 36.48 4.95 20.72
CA PRO A 3 36.07 4.95 19.34
C PRO A 3 34.71 5.67 19.24
N GLN A 4 34.67 6.79 18.52
CA GLN A 4 33.42 7.44 18.15
C GLN A 4 32.56 6.43 17.37
N ARG A 5 31.52 5.93 18.02
CA ARG A 5 30.40 5.25 17.35
C ARG A 5 29.75 6.30 16.43
N SER A 6 30.16 6.30 15.16
CA SER A 6 29.40 6.98 14.13
C SER A 6 28.02 6.34 14.11
N THR A 7 27.06 6.98 14.74
CA THR A 7 25.67 6.54 14.67
C THR A 7 25.29 6.49 13.19
N LEU A 8 24.83 5.34 12.72
CA LEU A 8 24.36 5.11 11.33
C LEU A 8 23.44 6.22 10.84
N ALA A 9 22.70 6.86 11.75
CA ALA A 9 21.82 8.00 11.49
C ALA A 9 22.53 9.30 11.00
N GLN A 10 23.86 9.43 11.14
CA GLN A 10 24.60 10.63 10.71
C GLN A 10 25.21 10.52 9.31
N SER A 11 25.22 9.33 8.69
CA SER A 11 25.74 9.20 7.34
C SER A 11 24.70 9.65 6.30
N LEU A 12 25.14 10.47 5.33
CA LEU A 12 24.32 10.91 4.20
C LEU A 12 23.62 9.72 3.51
N ALA A 13 24.36 8.62 3.33
CA ALA A 13 23.84 7.38 2.76
C ALA A 13 22.66 6.80 3.55
N ALA A 14 22.78 6.73 4.89
CA ALA A 14 21.69 6.23 5.73
C ALA A 14 20.45 7.14 5.67
N LYS A 15 20.64 8.46 5.62
CA LYS A 15 19.54 9.41 5.47
C LYS A 15 18.83 9.25 4.14
N VAL A 16 19.58 9.10 3.04
CA VAL A 16 19.00 8.89 1.70
C VAL A 16 18.24 7.58 1.65
N ILE A 17 18.81 6.47 2.12
CA ILE A 17 18.13 5.17 2.15
C ILE A 17 16.86 5.25 3.00
N LEU A 18 16.95 5.78 4.21
CA LEU A 18 15.81 5.87 5.13
C LEU A 18 14.69 6.74 4.57
N SER A 19 15.03 7.94 4.04
CA SER A 19 14.02 8.83 3.46
C SER A 19 13.35 8.24 2.24
N THR A 20 14.11 7.59 1.34
CA THR A 20 13.57 6.95 0.14
C THR A 20 12.65 5.78 0.51
N VAL A 21 13.07 4.92 1.45
CA VAL A 21 12.26 3.78 1.89
C VAL A 21 10.99 4.24 2.60
N LEU A 22 11.06 5.23 3.49
CA LEU A 22 9.89 5.77 4.18
C LEU A 22 8.90 6.42 3.21
N LEU A 23 9.40 7.21 2.26
CA LEU A 23 8.55 7.85 1.26
C LEU A 23 7.90 6.82 0.34
N SER A 24 8.64 5.81 -0.09
CA SER A 24 8.12 4.71 -0.90
C SER A 24 7.10 3.88 -0.15
N LEU A 25 7.32 3.60 1.13
CA LEU A 25 6.35 2.91 1.99
C LEU A 25 5.05 3.69 2.08
N GLY A 26 5.14 5.02 2.28
CA GLY A 26 3.98 5.91 2.32
C GLY A 26 3.18 5.90 1.01
N VAL A 27 3.87 5.99 -0.13
CA VAL A 27 3.23 5.95 -1.47
C VAL A 27 2.57 4.60 -1.72
N VAL A 28 3.28 3.49 -1.47
CA VAL A 28 2.73 2.13 -1.65
C VAL A 28 1.52 1.88 -0.76
N TRP A 29 1.58 2.32 0.50
CA TRP A 29 0.46 2.18 1.42
C TRP A 29 -0.75 3.01 0.98
N LEU A 30 -0.54 4.28 0.59
CA LEU A 30 -1.61 5.20 0.18
C LEU A 30 -2.28 4.74 -1.12
N THR A 31 -1.49 4.36 -2.13
CA THR A 31 -2.02 3.85 -3.41
C THR A 31 -2.68 2.49 -3.24
N GLY A 32 -2.08 1.58 -2.46
CA GLY A 32 -2.64 0.26 -2.19
C GLY A 32 -3.97 0.35 -1.45
N SER A 33 -4.08 1.19 -0.41
CA SER A 33 -5.32 1.39 0.33
C SER A 33 -6.42 2.05 -0.52
N ALA A 34 -6.07 3.02 -1.36
CA ALA A 34 -7.01 3.67 -2.28
C ALA A 34 -7.55 2.68 -3.33
N LEU A 35 -6.67 1.89 -3.95
CA LEU A 35 -7.07 0.86 -4.92
C LEU A 35 -7.95 -0.21 -4.28
N TYR A 36 -7.59 -0.69 -3.09
CA TYR A 36 -8.41 -1.66 -2.37
C TYR A 36 -9.80 -1.12 -2.04
N SER A 37 -9.89 0.11 -1.55
CA SER A 37 -11.17 0.77 -1.26
C SER A 37 -12.03 0.92 -2.52
N GLN A 38 -11.47 1.45 -3.61
CA GLN A 38 -12.20 1.63 -4.87
C GLN A 38 -12.70 0.30 -5.44
N LEU A 39 -11.87 -0.75 -5.40
CA LEU A 39 -12.25 -2.06 -5.91
C LEU A 39 -13.31 -2.72 -5.02
N SER A 40 -13.17 -2.62 -3.69
CA SER A 40 -14.16 -3.12 -2.74
C SER A 40 -15.52 -2.45 -2.94
N ASP A 41 -15.53 -1.12 -3.06
CA ASP A 41 -16.77 -0.38 -3.27
C ASP A 41 -17.38 -0.67 -4.65
N GLY A 42 -16.56 -0.80 -5.69
CA GLY A 42 -16.99 -1.20 -7.03
C GLY A 42 -17.62 -2.59 -7.06
N ILE A 43 -16.98 -3.59 -6.46
CA ILE A 43 -17.51 -4.95 -6.35
C ILE A 43 -18.84 -4.96 -5.59
N LYS A 44 -18.94 -4.25 -4.47
CA LYS A 44 -20.20 -4.14 -3.71
C LYS A 44 -21.32 -3.49 -4.52
N ALA A 45 -21.01 -2.42 -5.26
CA ALA A 45 -22.00 -1.71 -6.07
C ALA A 45 -22.53 -2.60 -7.22
N VAL A 46 -21.64 -3.23 -7.99
CA VAL A 46 -22.02 -4.12 -9.09
C VAL A 46 -22.83 -5.32 -8.59
N ASN A 47 -22.42 -5.92 -7.47
CA ASN A 47 -23.13 -7.05 -6.90
C ASN A 47 -24.48 -6.65 -6.32
N LEU A 48 -24.60 -5.46 -5.73
CA LEU A 48 -25.89 -4.94 -5.28
C LEU A 48 -26.86 -4.77 -6.45
N GLU A 49 -26.42 -4.13 -7.53
CA GLU A 49 -27.28 -3.92 -8.70
C GLU A 49 -27.69 -5.23 -9.36
N SER A 50 -26.74 -6.17 -9.53
CA SER A 50 -27.01 -7.52 -10.05
C SER A 50 -28.01 -8.27 -9.15
N SER A 51 -27.80 -8.27 -7.84
CA SER A 51 -28.70 -8.94 -6.88
C SER A 51 -30.10 -8.31 -6.85
N LEU A 52 -30.19 -6.99 -6.95
CA LEU A 52 -31.49 -6.31 -7.03
C LEU A 52 -32.22 -6.60 -8.35
N SER A 53 -31.51 -6.67 -9.47
CA SER A 53 -32.07 -7.04 -10.77
C SER A 53 -32.60 -8.48 -10.76
N ASP A 54 -31.80 -9.40 -10.20
CA ASP A 54 -32.18 -10.80 -10.03
C ASP A 54 -33.40 -10.92 -9.09
N ALA A 55 -33.40 -10.24 -7.96
CA ALA A 55 -34.50 -10.23 -7.03
C ALA A 55 -35.81 -9.71 -7.68
N ARG A 56 -35.74 -8.63 -8.48
CA ARG A 56 -36.90 -8.12 -9.21
C ARG A 56 -37.48 -9.19 -10.15
N SER A 57 -36.62 -9.88 -10.87
CA SER A 57 -37.02 -10.98 -11.78
C SER A 57 -37.72 -12.10 -11.04
N VAL A 58 -37.15 -12.52 -9.89
CA VAL A 58 -37.73 -13.58 -9.06
C VAL A 58 -39.08 -13.17 -8.47
N PHE A 59 -39.18 -11.98 -7.89
CA PHE A 59 -40.44 -11.50 -7.33
C PHE A 59 -41.55 -11.30 -8.39
N TYR A 60 -41.16 -10.82 -9.58
CA TYR A 60 -42.10 -10.71 -10.70
C TYR A 60 -42.62 -12.10 -11.10
N ASN A 61 -41.72 -13.07 -11.27
CA ASN A 61 -42.08 -14.44 -11.63
C ASN A 61 -42.92 -15.11 -10.52
N ALA A 62 -42.53 -14.99 -9.25
CA ALA A 62 -43.30 -15.51 -8.12
C ALA A 62 -44.71 -14.91 -8.08
N ARG A 63 -44.84 -13.62 -8.24
CA ARG A 63 -46.15 -12.93 -8.29
C ARG A 63 -47.00 -13.43 -9.45
N TYR A 64 -46.42 -13.59 -10.64
CA TYR A 64 -47.11 -14.12 -11.81
C TYR A 64 -47.60 -15.57 -11.56
N GLN A 65 -46.74 -16.43 -11.02
CA GLN A 65 -47.05 -17.81 -10.69
C GLN A 65 -48.17 -17.95 -9.63
N PHE A 66 -48.17 -17.06 -8.61
CA PHE A 66 -49.24 -17.05 -7.61
C PHE A 66 -50.58 -16.55 -8.18
N LEU A 67 -50.58 -15.67 -9.17
CA LEU A 67 -51.84 -15.28 -9.84
C LEU A 67 -52.47 -16.40 -10.62
N LEU A 68 -51.67 -17.34 -11.18
CA LEU A 68 -52.20 -18.49 -11.95
C LEU A 68 -52.97 -19.51 -11.09
N VAL A 69 -52.80 -19.51 -9.78
CA VAL A 69 -53.48 -20.40 -8.84
C VAL A 69 -54.67 -19.74 -8.13
N GLU A 70 -55.17 -18.63 -8.65
CA GLU A 70 -56.36 -18.00 -8.14
C GLU A 70 -57.57 -18.92 -8.32
N GLY A 71 -58.25 -19.29 -7.23
CA GLY A 71 -59.36 -20.25 -7.20
C GLY A 71 -58.94 -21.75 -7.16
N ALA A 72 -57.64 -22.05 -7.10
CA ALA A 72 -57.13 -23.39 -6.94
C ALA A 72 -57.37 -23.97 -5.53
N SER A 73 -57.39 -25.29 -5.42
CA SER A 73 -57.47 -25.96 -4.13
C SER A 73 -56.18 -25.85 -3.31
N PRO A 74 -56.21 -25.92 -1.99
CA PRO A 74 -55.02 -25.80 -1.13
C PRO A 74 -53.86 -26.71 -1.50
N PRO A 75 -54.04 -27.98 -1.93
CA PRO A 75 -52.93 -28.83 -2.42
C PRO A 75 -52.27 -28.28 -3.68
N GLN A 76 -53.04 -27.72 -4.62
CA GLN A 76 -52.50 -27.12 -5.85
C GLN A 76 -51.68 -25.86 -5.56
N ILE A 77 -52.17 -25.05 -4.64
CA ILE A 77 -51.42 -23.89 -4.16
C ILE A 77 -50.10 -24.31 -3.51
N GLN A 78 -50.12 -25.38 -2.68
CA GLN A 78 -48.91 -25.91 -2.06
C GLN A 78 -47.85 -26.33 -3.08
N VAL A 79 -48.26 -27.03 -4.12
CA VAL A 79 -47.37 -27.47 -5.22
C VAL A 79 -46.74 -26.21 -5.87
N GLN A 80 -47.56 -25.26 -6.24
CA GLN A 80 -47.08 -24.05 -6.91
C GLN A 80 -46.12 -23.20 -6.03
N VAL A 81 -46.43 -23.06 -4.73
CA VAL A 81 -45.52 -22.39 -3.79
C VAL A 81 -44.18 -23.15 -3.72
N THR A 82 -44.23 -24.48 -3.66
CA THR A 82 -43.00 -25.29 -3.65
C THR A 82 -42.21 -25.14 -4.94
N ASP A 83 -42.87 -25.10 -6.10
CA ASP A 83 -42.21 -24.88 -7.39
C ASP A 83 -41.55 -23.50 -7.46
N VAL A 84 -42.24 -22.46 -7.03
CA VAL A 84 -41.67 -21.08 -6.96
C VAL A 84 -40.43 -21.06 -6.02
N ILE A 85 -40.53 -21.68 -4.85
CA ILE A 85 -39.40 -21.75 -3.91
C ILE A 85 -38.24 -22.51 -4.52
N THR A 86 -38.51 -23.74 -5.07
CA THR A 86 -37.46 -24.60 -5.64
C THR A 86 -36.80 -23.95 -6.84
N SER A 87 -37.56 -23.40 -7.78
CA SER A 87 -37.02 -22.71 -8.96
C SER A 87 -36.21 -21.45 -8.57
N SER A 88 -36.63 -20.78 -7.52
CA SER A 88 -35.92 -19.57 -7.05
C SER A 88 -34.66 -19.87 -6.23
N THR A 89 -34.56 -21.04 -5.57
CA THR A 89 -33.37 -21.52 -4.86
C THR A 89 -32.39 -22.23 -5.79
N SER A 90 -32.86 -23.01 -6.77
CA SER A 90 -32.02 -23.86 -7.62
C SER A 90 -31.14 -23.10 -8.61
N LEU A 91 -31.43 -21.87 -8.91
CA LEU A 91 -30.60 -21.01 -9.78
C LEU A 91 -29.29 -20.53 -9.13
N GLY A 92 -29.06 -20.86 -7.86
CA GLY A 92 -27.89 -20.44 -7.07
C GLY A 92 -26.97 -21.57 -6.61
N THR A 93 -26.77 -22.63 -7.39
CA THR A 93 -25.99 -23.81 -6.96
C THR A 93 -24.47 -23.65 -7.07
N THR A 94 -23.95 -22.52 -7.54
CA THR A 94 -22.52 -22.24 -7.57
C THR A 94 -22.24 -20.87 -6.95
N GLU A 95 -21.64 -20.87 -5.78
CA GLU A 95 -20.90 -19.74 -5.20
C GLU A 95 -21.61 -18.36 -5.20
N GLY A 96 -22.66 -18.25 -4.46
CA GLY A 96 -23.54 -17.08 -4.34
C GLY A 96 -24.97 -17.56 -4.15
N ALA A 97 -25.11 -18.65 -3.39
CA ALA A 97 -26.40 -19.30 -3.16
C ALA A 97 -27.44 -18.27 -2.71
N ARG A 98 -28.47 -18.16 -3.53
CA ARG A 98 -29.64 -17.38 -3.20
C ARG A 98 -30.53 -18.23 -2.28
N GLU A 99 -30.74 -17.72 -1.08
CA GLU A 99 -31.59 -18.33 -0.09
C GLU A 99 -32.95 -17.63 -0.09
N ILE A 100 -33.99 -18.35 0.27
CA ILE A 100 -35.35 -17.82 0.34
C ILE A 100 -35.93 -18.00 1.73
N ILE A 101 -36.61 -16.94 2.19
CA ILE A 101 -37.47 -16.99 3.38
C ILE A 101 -38.85 -16.44 2.97
N LEU A 102 -39.88 -17.24 3.16
CA LEU A 102 -41.27 -16.89 2.97
C LEU A 102 -42.00 -16.95 4.31
N MET A 103 -42.60 -15.85 4.72
CA MET A 103 -43.26 -15.73 6.02
C MET A 103 -44.67 -15.17 5.87
N LYS A 104 -45.67 -15.87 6.47
CA LYS A 104 -47.05 -15.36 6.52
C LYS A 104 -47.17 -14.14 7.42
N ILE A 105 -47.84 -13.11 6.94
CA ILE A 105 -48.20 -11.92 7.72
C ILE A 105 -49.50 -12.17 8.44
N PHE A 106 -49.44 -12.23 9.76
CA PHE A 106 -50.65 -12.30 10.58
C PHE A 106 -51.13 -10.89 10.90
N SER A 107 -52.36 -10.56 10.46
CA SER A 107 -53.01 -9.30 10.84
C SER A 107 -53.63 -9.42 12.25
N LYS A 108 -53.66 -8.34 13.00
CA LYS A 108 -54.20 -8.30 14.37
C LYS A 108 -55.67 -8.82 14.49
N GLY A 109 -56.36 -9.03 13.39
CA GLY A 109 -57.73 -9.61 13.33
C GLY A 109 -57.80 -11.10 12.91
N ASP A 110 -56.68 -11.67 12.40
CA ASP A 110 -56.67 -13.04 11.86
C ASP A 110 -56.58 -14.12 12.96
N THR A 111 -56.21 -13.76 14.16
CA THR A 111 -56.14 -14.69 15.31
C THR A 111 -57.49 -15.21 15.76
N ALA A 112 -58.61 -14.60 15.32
CA ALA A 112 -59.95 -15.01 15.68
C ALA A 112 -60.66 -15.91 14.63
N LYS A 113 -60.10 -16.05 13.43
CA LYS A 113 -60.68 -16.85 12.36
C LYS A 113 -59.73 -17.97 11.91
N ASN A 114 -59.30 -18.84 12.84
CA ASN A 114 -59.02 -20.18 12.44
C ASN A 114 -57.60 -20.67 12.29
N GLY A 115 -57.33 -21.68 12.98
CA GLY A 115 -56.46 -22.80 12.63
C GLY A 115 -56.74 -23.53 11.28
N GLN A 116 -57.45 -22.91 10.32
CA GLN A 116 -57.83 -23.54 9.04
C GLN A 116 -57.21 -22.94 7.78
N GLU A 117 -56.60 -21.75 7.85
CA GLU A 117 -55.91 -21.23 6.66
C GLU A 117 -54.51 -21.85 6.50
N PRO A 118 -54.20 -22.39 5.30
CA PRO A 118 -52.89 -22.98 5.04
C PRO A 118 -51.77 -21.97 5.29
N ASN A 119 -50.72 -22.42 5.97
CA ASN A 119 -49.52 -21.62 6.18
C ASN A 119 -48.37 -22.22 5.35
N TYR A 120 -47.96 -21.49 4.31
CA TYR A 120 -46.87 -21.83 3.41
C TYR A 120 -45.52 -21.19 3.79
N SER A 121 -45.34 -20.86 5.07
CA SER A 121 -44.06 -20.29 5.53
C SER A 121 -42.91 -21.28 5.33
N PHE A 122 -41.82 -20.80 4.73
CA PHE A 122 -40.66 -21.60 4.37
C PHE A 122 -39.37 -20.81 4.61
N ALA A 123 -38.29 -21.52 4.97
CA ALA A 123 -36.96 -21.01 5.02
C ALA A 123 -35.99 -22.05 4.46
N SER A 124 -35.19 -21.65 3.46
CA SER A 124 -34.23 -22.57 2.84
C SER A 124 -33.02 -22.84 3.73
N ASN A 125 -32.37 -23.98 3.54
CA ASN A 125 -31.08 -24.38 4.11
C ASN A 125 -30.91 -24.14 5.63
N GLY A 126 -32.00 -24.30 6.40
CA GLY A 126 -31.95 -24.15 7.84
C GLY A 126 -31.74 -22.71 8.34
N LEU A 127 -32.11 -21.73 7.53
CA LEU A 127 -32.18 -20.32 7.96
C LEU A 127 -33.21 -20.16 9.05
N LEU A 128 -32.89 -19.30 10.00
CA LEU A 128 -33.83 -18.90 11.03
C LEU A 128 -34.56 -17.63 10.57
N ALA A 129 -35.89 -17.62 10.63
CA ALA A 129 -36.67 -16.43 10.32
C ALA A 129 -36.31 -15.22 11.21
N THR A 130 -35.69 -15.48 12.36
CA THR A 130 -35.18 -14.46 13.28
C THR A 130 -33.95 -13.74 12.79
N THR A 131 -33.30 -14.21 11.71
CA THR A 131 -32.13 -13.53 11.11
C THR A 131 -32.50 -12.35 10.24
N ILE A 132 -33.79 -12.16 9.93
CA ILE A 132 -34.24 -11.03 9.10
C ILE A 132 -34.11 -9.72 9.93
N PRO A 133 -33.41 -8.69 9.38
CA PRO A 133 -33.25 -7.42 10.08
C PRO A 133 -34.60 -6.74 10.35
N GLU A 134 -34.84 -6.33 11.58
CA GLU A 134 -36.11 -5.63 11.97
C GLU A 134 -36.33 -4.36 11.16
N ASN A 135 -35.26 -3.62 10.85
CA ASN A 135 -35.34 -2.41 10.04
C ASN A 135 -35.89 -2.69 8.64
N LEU A 136 -35.45 -3.80 8.01
CA LEU A 136 -35.95 -4.21 6.70
C LEU A 136 -37.43 -4.60 6.80
N ARG A 137 -37.79 -5.35 7.82
CA ARG A 137 -39.16 -5.78 8.06
C ARG A 137 -40.11 -4.60 8.32
N SER A 138 -39.63 -3.59 9.08
CA SER A 138 -40.40 -2.37 9.34
C SER A 138 -40.62 -1.51 8.09
N LYS A 139 -39.64 -1.46 7.16
CA LYS A 139 -39.76 -0.80 5.85
C LYS A 139 -40.80 -1.49 4.98
N LEU A 140 -40.74 -2.82 4.86
CA LEU A 140 -41.74 -3.62 4.13
C LEU A 140 -43.14 -3.50 4.73
N SER A 141 -43.27 -3.19 6.05
CA SER A 141 -44.56 -3.01 6.64
C SER A 141 -45.27 -1.73 6.20
N LYS A 142 -44.53 -0.72 5.75
CA LYS A 142 -45.01 0.60 5.34
C LYS A 142 -45.17 0.76 3.83
N ASP A 143 -44.33 0.05 3.09
CA ASP A 143 -44.22 0.19 1.62
C ASP A 143 -44.34 -1.19 0.95
N PHE A 144 -45.02 -1.26 -0.20
CA PHE A 144 -45.14 -2.48 -1.00
C PHE A 144 -43.96 -2.66 -1.96
N ASP A 145 -43.06 -1.69 -1.99
CA ASP A 145 -41.92 -1.71 -2.87
C ASP A 145 -40.78 -2.62 -2.36
N LEU A 146 -39.93 -2.98 -3.29
CA LEU A 146 -38.74 -3.78 -3.00
C LEU A 146 -37.80 -2.99 -2.09
N SER A 147 -37.48 -3.60 -0.96
CA SER A 147 -36.54 -3.03 0.02
C SER A 147 -35.37 -3.98 0.23
N HIS A 148 -34.19 -3.41 0.52
CA HIS A 148 -32.98 -4.19 0.75
C HIS A 148 -32.19 -3.68 1.95
N GLN A 149 -31.36 -4.58 2.54
CA GLN A 149 -30.46 -4.27 3.64
C GLN A 149 -29.31 -5.28 3.71
N PHE A 150 -28.09 -4.80 3.96
CA PHE A 150 -26.98 -5.65 4.32
C PHE A 150 -27.05 -6.00 5.80
N ALA A 151 -26.91 -7.28 6.13
CA ALA A 151 -26.87 -7.75 7.50
C ALA A 151 -26.18 -9.13 7.59
N PRO A 152 -25.63 -9.49 8.75
CA PRO A 152 -25.06 -10.82 8.95
C PRO A 152 -26.16 -11.89 8.90
N LEU A 153 -25.88 -12.96 8.17
CA LEU A 153 -26.71 -14.16 8.07
C LEU A 153 -26.12 -15.23 8.98
N THR A 154 -26.90 -15.70 9.94
CA THR A 154 -26.48 -16.78 10.83
C THR A 154 -27.28 -18.04 10.53
N TYR A 155 -26.58 -19.10 10.15
CA TYR A 155 -27.16 -20.43 9.95
C TYR A 155 -27.40 -21.15 11.28
N ARG A 156 -28.24 -22.16 11.28
CA ARG A 156 -28.47 -23.02 12.47
C ARG A 156 -27.20 -23.70 12.98
N THR A 157 -26.20 -23.86 12.11
CA THR A 157 -24.88 -24.41 12.44
C THR A 157 -23.99 -23.43 13.22
N GLY A 158 -24.44 -22.19 13.46
CA GLY A 158 -23.67 -21.13 14.10
C GLY A 158 -22.72 -20.37 13.15
N LYS A 159 -22.63 -20.78 11.86
CA LYS A 159 -21.84 -20.04 10.88
C LYS A 159 -22.51 -18.73 10.55
N THR A 160 -21.76 -17.62 10.66
CA THR A 160 -22.24 -16.27 10.31
C THR A 160 -21.45 -15.80 9.09
N ILE A 161 -22.17 -15.28 8.09
CA ILE A 161 -21.61 -14.68 6.86
C ILE A 161 -22.36 -13.38 6.56
N ASP A 162 -21.69 -12.45 5.88
CA ASP A 162 -22.36 -11.25 5.39
C ASP A 162 -23.30 -11.60 4.24
N ALA A 163 -24.47 -10.98 4.25
CA ALA A 163 -25.52 -11.21 3.25
C ALA A 163 -26.28 -9.92 2.91
N LEU A 164 -26.80 -9.88 1.69
CA LEU A 164 -27.77 -8.89 1.25
C LEU A 164 -29.16 -9.49 1.31
N TYR A 165 -30.00 -8.92 2.14
CA TYR A 165 -31.42 -9.24 2.22
C TYR A 165 -32.20 -8.32 1.29
N VAL A 166 -33.00 -8.92 0.40
CA VAL A 166 -33.92 -8.21 -0.48
C VAL A 166 -35.32 -8.73 -0.21
N GLY A 167 -36.25 -7.88 0.20
CA GLY A 167 -37.59 -8.30 0.58
C GLY A 167 -38.66 -7.59 -0.23
N GLN A 168 -39.75 -8.32 -0.48
CA GLN A 168 -40.99 -7.78 -1.06
C GLN A 168 -42.21 -8.52 -0.49
N ARG A 169 -43.35 -7.83 -0.43
CA ARG A 169 -44.62 -8.46 -0.09
C ARG A 169 -45.23 -9.14 -1.31
N VAL A 170 -45.70 -10.36 -1.12
CA VAL A 170 -46.43 -11.15 -2.11
C VAL A 170 -47.76 -11.61 -1.52
N SER A 171 -48.78 -11.75 -2.38
CA SER A 171 -50.06 -12.29 -1.99
C SER A 171 -50.23 -13.69 -2.57
N ILE A 172 -50.59 -14.65 -1.73
CA ILE A 172 -50.93 -16.03 -2.18
C ILE A 172 -52.43 -16.16 -2.09
N PRO A 173 -53.11 -16.39 -3.24
CA PRO A 173 -54.56 -16.54 -3.27
C PRO A 173 -55.02 -17.65 -2.29
N GLY A 174 -56.10 -17.41 -1.55
CA GLY A 174 -56.64 -18.40 -0.61
C GLY A 174 -55.80 -18.58 0.68
N SER A 175 -54.67 -17.92 0.84
CA SER A 175 -53.82 -18.03 2.05
C SER A 175 -53.41 -16.67 2.66
N GLY A 176 -53.57 -15.56 1.93
CA GLY A 176 -53.29 -14.22 2.46
C GLY A 176 -51.97 -13.62 2.01
N ARG A 177 -51.44 -12.68 2.83
CA ARG A 177 -50.24 -11.93 2.51
C ARG A 177 -48.98 -12.55 3.15
N TYR A 178 -47.89 -12.53 2.39
CA TYR A 178 -46.58 -13.04 2.79
C TYR A 178 -45.51 -11.98 2.58
N GLU A 179 -44.49 -12.05 3.41
CA GLU A 179 -43.20 -11.39 3.20
C GLU A 179 -42.25 -12.44 2.56
N MET A 180 -41.73 -12.15 1.39
CA MET A 180 -40.78 -12.98 0.69
C MET A 180 -39.44 -12.26 0.71
N TYR A 181 -38.41 -12.94 1.20
CA TYR A 181 -37.05 -12.43 1.29
C TYR A 181 -36.13 -13.33 0.47
N LEU A 182 -35.33 -12.71 -0.36
CA LEU A 182 -34.21 -13.31 -1.03
C LEU A 182 -32.94 -12.87 -0.33
N VAL A 183 -32.10 -13.84 0.05
CA VAL A 183 -30.87 -13.59 0.78
C VAL A 183 -29.71 -14.01 -0.08
N PHE A 184 -28.91 -13.04 -0.50
CA PHE A 184 -27.72 -13.23 -1.31
C PHE A 184 -26.51 -13.30 -0.41
N THR A 185 -25.79 -14.42 -0.40
CA THR A 185 -24.60 -14.59 0.42
C THR A 185 -23.40 -13.87 -0.22
N LEU A 186 -22.64 -13.13 0.59
CA LEU A 186 -21.46 -12.38 0.15
C LEU A 186 -20.15 -13.15 0.39
N ALA A 187 -20.23 -14.46 0.72
CA ALA A 187 -19.08 -15.28 1.07
C ALA A 187 -17.97 -15.27 0.00
N ASN A 188 -18.36 -15.33 -1.27
CA ASN A 188 -17.40 -15.38 -2.38
C ASN A 188 -16.76 -14.03 -2.68
N GLN A 189 -17.42 -12.93 -2.30
CA GLN A 189 -16.85 -11.60 -2.42
C GLN A 189 -15.66 -11.46 -1.47
N GLY A 190 -15.74 -12.05 -0.26
CA GLY A 190 -14.63 -12.11 0.69
C GLY A 190 -13.40 -12.77 0.08
N VAL A 191 -13.57 -13.95 -0.53
CA VAL A 191 -12.46 -14.68 -1.17
C VAL A 191 -11.80 -13.84 -2.29
N THR A 192 -12.61 -13.19 -3.13
CA THR A 192 -12.09 -12.33 -4.20
C THR A 192 -11.32 -11.12 -3.63
N LEU A 193 -11.85 -10.46 -2.60
CA LEU A 193 -11.19 -9.33 -1.95
C LEU A 193 -9.89 -9.77 -1.25
N ASP A 194 -9.87 -10.94 -0.62
CA ASP A 194 -8.67 -11.51 -0.01
C ASP A 194 -7.58 -11.79 -1.05
N LEU A 195 -7.94 -12.34 -2.21
CA LEU A 195 -7.00 -12.56 -3.32
C LEU A 195 -6.42 -11.23 -3.82
N VAL A 196 -7.25 -10.21 -3.98
CA VAL A 196 -6.80 -8.86 -4.38
C VAL A 196 -5.89 -8.26 -3.32
N GLN A 197 -6.27 -8.32 -2.05
CA GLN A 197 -5.47 -7.83 -0.94
C GLN A 197 -4.10 -8.50 -0.89
N ASN A 198 -4.05 -9.83 -0.99
CA ASN A 198 -2.80 -10.58 -0.98
C ASN A 198 -1.93 -10.25 -2.21
N SER A 199 -2.54 -10.06 -3.38
CA SER A 199 -1.83 -9.65 -4.59
C SER A 199 -1.24 -8.24 -4.47
N LEU A 200 -1.98 -7.29 -3.90
CA LEU A 200 -1.51 -5.93 -3.64
C LEU A 200 -0.37 -5.92 -2.61
N LEU A 201 -0.48 -6.70 -1.54
CA LEU A 201 0.58 -6.84 -0.54
C LEU A 201 1.85 -7.43 -1.14
N LEU A 202 1.74 -8.51 -1.91
CA LEU A 202 2.89 -9.14 -2.58
C LEU A 202 3.56 -8.16 -3.54
N THR A 203 2.78 -7.49 -4.39
CA THR A 203 3.28 -6.50 -5.34
C THR A 203 3.95 -5.33 -4.61
N GLY A 204 3.37 -4.86 -3.52
CA GLY A 204 3.94 -3.80 -2.68
C GLY A 204 5.28 -4.19 -2.08
N ILE A 205 5.41 -5.41 -1.56
CA ILE A 205 6.68 -5.94 -1.01
C ILE A 205 7.74 -6.01 -2.11
N VAL A 206 7.42 -6.57 -3.28
CA VAL A 206 8.35 -6.67 -4.41
C VAL A 206 8.82 -5.29 -4.86
N LEU A 207 7.91 -4.32 -4.95
CA LEU A 207 8.24 -2.95 -5.32
C LEU A 207 9.16 -2.28 -4.29
N LEU A 208 8.89 -2.45 -2.99
CA LEU A 208 9.76 -1.93 -1.93
C LEU A 208 11.17 -2.54 -1.97
N LEU A 209 11.27 -3.85 -2.21
CA LEU A 209 12.56 -4.53 -2.37
C LEU A 209 13.33 -4.00 -3.60
N LEU A 210 12.64 -3.77 -4.71
CA LEU A 210 13.23 -3.19 -5.92
C LEU A 210 13.76 -1.77 -5.66
N ILE A 211 12.96 -0.92 -5.00
CA ILE A 211 13.38 0.44 -4.65
C ILE A 211 14.57 0.41 -3.68
N ALA A 212 14.56 -0.48 -2.69
CA ALA A 212 15.67 -0.65 -1.77
C ALA A 212 16.95 -1.08 -2.49
N LEU A 213 16.84 -2.01 -3.45
CA LEU A 213 17.96 -2.47 -4.28
C LEU A 213 18.52 -1.33 -5.14
N ILE A 214 17.66 -0.59 -5.84
CA ILE A 214 18.08 0.56 -6.66
C ILE A 214 18.78 1.61 -5.78
N THR A 215 18.18 1.93 -4.63
CA THR A 215 18.76 2.91 -3.70
C THR A 215 20.13 2.44 -3.19
N TRP A 216 20.29 1.17 -2.87
CA TRP A 216 21.56 0.59 -2.46
C TRP A 216 22.61 0.67 -3.57
N LEU A 217 22.24 0.38 -4.83
CA LEU A 217 23.11 0.53 -5.98
C LEU A 217 23.59 1.99 -6.17
N VAL A 218 22.65 2.95 -6.12
CA VAL A 218 22.98 4.38 -6.23
C VAL A 218 23.91 4.83 -5.11
N VAL A 219 23.64 4.43 -3.87
CA VAL A 219 24.52 4.75 -2.74
C VAL A 219 25.93 4.17 -2.95
N ARG A 220 26.03 2.95 -3.46
CA ARG A 220 27.32 2.29 -3.70
C ARG A 220 28.09 2.92 -4.86
N GLN A 221 27.39 3.25 -5.96
CA GLN A 221 28.05 3.70 -7.20
C GLN A 221 28.30 5.22 -7.22
N VAL A 222 27.47 6.01 -6.54
CA VAL A 222 27.56 7.48 -6.59
C VAL A 222 27.96 8.08 -5.24
N VAL A 223 27.20 7.77 -4.18
CA VAL A 223 27.37 8.44 -2.89
C VAL A 223 28.70 8.07 -2.23
N LYS A 224 29.10 6.81 -2.30
CA LYS A 224 30.35 6.34 -1.69
C LYS A 224 31.60 6.97 -2.34
N PRO A 225 31.79 6.97 -3.69
CA PRO A 225 32.91 7.66 -4.33
C PRO A 225 32.96 9.17 -4.08
N VAL A 226 31.80 9.85 -4.12
CA VAL A 226 31.74 11.30 -3.84
C VAL A 226 32.16 11.60 -2.40
N ARG A 227 31.77 10.78 -1.43
CA ARG A 227 32.19 10.93 -0.04
C ARG A 227 33.69 10.68 0.13
N GLU A 228 34.24 9.73 -0.60
CA GLU A 228 35.69 9.46 -0.59
C GLU A 228 36.46 10.64 -1.18
N ALA A 229 35.99 11.23 -2.28
CA ALA A 229 36.56 12.46 -2.84
C ALA A 229 36.56 13.62 -1.81
N ALA A 230 35.46 13.81 -1.11
CA ALA A 230 35.36 14.82 -0.06
C ALA A 230 36.35 14.56 1.10
N ARG A 231 36.56 13.28 1.48
CA ARG A 231 37.53 12.88 2.50
C ARG A 231 38.96 13.20 2.05
N VAL A 232 39.33 12.82 0.83
CA VAL A 232 40.66 13.10 0.29
C VAL A 232 40.90 14.60 0.15
N ALA A 233 39.89 15.38 -0.29
CA ALA A 233 39.98 16.86 -0.32
C ALA A 233 40.25 17.45 1.08
N SER A 234 39.61 16.90 2.12
CA SER A 234 39.87 17.32 3.51
C SER A 234 41.29 17.02 3.97
N LEU A 235 41.92 15.93 3.50
CA LEU A 235 43.33 15.63 3.79
C LEU A 235 44.28 16.59 3.08
N PHE A 236 43.92 17.07 1.91
CA PHE A 236 44.70 18.09 1.19
C PHE A 236 44.76 19.43 1.97
N THR A 237 43.67 19.80 2.65
CA THR A 237 43.70 21.02 3.52
C THR A 237 44.64 20.87 4.72
N GLN A 238 44.98 19.61 5.10
CA GLN A 238 45.92 19.29 6.17
C GLN A 238 47.36 19.10 5.65
N GLY A 239 47.61 19.31 4.35
CA GLY A 239 48.92 19.21 3.73
C GLY A 239 49.28 17.81 3.21
N ASP A 240 48.39 16.81 3.32
CA ASP A 240 48.65 15.48 2.78
C ASP A 240 48.19 15.39 1.32
N PHE A 241 49.06 15.75 0.38
CA PHE A 241 48.83 15.69 -1.08
C PHE A 241 49.22 14.34 -1.67
N THR A 242 49.49 13.32 -0.84
CA THR A 242 49.89 11.98 -1.34
C THR A 242 48.71 11.08 -1.67
N GLN A 243 47.56 11.36 -1.04
CA GLN A 243 46.34 10.58 -1.23
C GLN A 243 45.79 10.67 -2.65
N ARG A 244 45.23 9.57 -3.13
CA ARG A 244 44.62 9.48 -4.46
C ARG A 244 43.27 8.79 -4.35
N LEU A 245 42.36 9.15 -5.24
CA LEU A 245 41.09 8.44 -5.41
C LEU A 245 41.29 7.17 -6.20
N GLN A 246 40.72 6.07 -5.76
CA GLN A 246 40.67 4.84 -6.54
C GLN A 246 39.57 4.97 -7.60
N VAL A 247 39.92 4.81 -8.83
CA VAL A 247 39.03 4.87 -9.99
C VAL A 247 38.81 3.46 -10.49
N GLU A 248 37.61 2.92 -10.19
CA GLU A 248 37.25 1.53 -10.52
C GLU A 248 36.28 1.41 -11.70
N SER A 249 35.76 2.52 -12.24
CA SER A 249 34.75 2.55 -13.29
C SER A 249 35.25 3.36 -14.51
N ASN A 250 34.46 3.33 -15.60
CA ASN A 250 34.71 4.12 -16.81
C ASN A 250 33.58 5.13 -17.08
N ASP A 251 32.93 5.61 -16.03
CA ASP A 251 31.80 6.53 -16.08
C ASP A 251 32.25 7.98 -15.75
N GLU A 252 31.26 8.86 -15.54
CA GLU A 252 31.47 10.27 -15.18
C GLU A 252 32.15 10.40 -13.82
N ILE A 253 31.92 9.45 -12.91
CA ILE A 253 32.55 9.39 -11.58
C ILE A 253 34.03 9.05 -11.71
N ALA A 254 34.39 8.16 -12.65
CA ALA A 254 35.78 7.87 -12.99
C ALA A 254 36.50 9.08 -13.58
N THR A 255 35.83 9.81 -14.47
CA THR A 255 36.37 11.05 -15.07
C THR A 255 36.63 12.09 -13.99
N LEU A 256 35.70 12.27 -13.04
CA LEU A 256 35.86 13.14 -11.87
C LEU A 256 37.07 12.71 -11.03
N GLY A 257 37.19 11.41 -10.74
CA GLY A 257 38.31 10.83 -9.98
C GLY A 257 39.67 11.06 -10.63
N ASN A 258 39.76 10.87 -11.91
CA ASN A 258 40.99 11.13 -12.68
C ASN A 258 41.39 12.61 -12.69
N ALA A 259 40.43 13.51 -12.95
CA ALA A 259 40.66 14.97 -12.89
C ALA A 259 41.13 15.42 -11.50
N PHE A 260 40.54 14.83 -10.44
CA PHE A 260 40.94 15.09 -9.06
C PHE A 260 42.39 14.64 -8.78
N ASN A 261 42.75 13.44 -9.23
CA ASN A 261 44.11 12.89 -9.09
C ASN A 261 45.16 13.70 -9.89
N GLU A 262 44.81 14.21 -11.06
CA GLU A 262 45.65 15.10 -11.85
C GLU A 262 45.88 16.46 -11.16
N MET A 263 44.81 17.04 -10.64
CA MET A 263 44.90 18.25 -9.82
C MET A 263 45.83 18.05 -8.61
N ALA A 264 45.68 16.91 -7.89
CA ALA A 264 46.56 16.60 -6.78
C ALA A 264 48.03 16.49 -7.14
N THR A 265 48.31 15.93 -8.32
CA THR A 265 49.68 15.81 -8.85
C THR A 265 50.28 17.19 -9.21
N SER A 266 49.48 18.06 -9.84
CA SER A 266 49.86 19.44 -10.16
C SER A 266 50.16 20.26 -8.89
N ILE A 267 49.35 20.18 -7.89
CA ILE A 267 49.56 20.89 -6.61
C ILE A 267 50.85 20.41 -5.95
N LYS A 268 51.07 19.10 -5.86
CA LYS A 268 52.31 18.55 -5.30
C LYS A 268 53.55 19.03 -6.04
N ALA A 269 53.52 19.05 -7.39
CA ALA A 269 54.62 19.54 -8.19
C ALA A 269 54.91 21.05 -7.95
N GLN A 270 53.87 21.88 -7.79
CA GLN A 270 53.99 23.28 -7.47
C GLN A 270 54.63 23.51 -6.07
N ILE A 271 54.19 22.74 -5.06
CA ILE A 271 54.75 22.80 -3.72
C ILE A 271 56.25 22.45 -3.75
N SER A 272 56.62 21.33 -4.40
CA SER A 272 58.02 20.92 -4.53
C SER A 272 58.86 21.99 -5.25
N ARG A 273 58.30 22.66 -6.25
CA ARG A 273 58.99 23.76 -6.95
C ARG A 273 59.23 24.97 -6.01
N LEU A 274 58.22 25.33 -5.18
CA LEU A 274 58.36 26.39 -4.20
C LEU A 274 59.38 26.05 -3.12
N GLU A 275 59.40 24.84 -2.62
CA GLU A 275 60.40 24.34 -1.64
C GLU A 275 61.82 24.43 -2.21
N ASN A 276 62.03 23.95 -3.43
CA ASN A 276 63.33 24.05 -4.12
C ASN A 276 63.76 25.51 -4.31
N LEU A 277 62.82 26.39 -4.73
CA LEU A 277 63.12 27.82 -4.87
C LEU A 277 63.51 28.46 -3.53
N SER A 278 62.80 28.12 -2.48
CA SER A 278 63.10 28.57 -1.12
C SER A 278 64.49 28.12 -0.65
N GLN A 279 64.87 26.84 -0.94
CA GLN A 279 66.19 26.34 -0.62
C GLN A 279 67.30 27.06 -1.38
N VAL A 280 67.08 27.30 -2.71
CA VAL A 280 68.00 28.09 -3.54
C VAL A 280 68.18 29.51 -3.00
N GLN A 281 67.07 30.14 -2.63
CA GLN A 281 67.09 31.49 -2.01
C GLN A 281 67.86 31.51 -0.69
N GLN A 282 67.64 30.51 0.18
CA GLN A 282 68.39 30.41 1.45
C GLN A 282 69.88 30.23 1.25
N ARG A 283 70.27 29.37 0.29
CA ARG A 283 71.70 29.19 -0.06
C ARG A 283 72.29 30.49 -0.61
N PHE A 284 71.60 31.16 -1.55
CA PHE A 284 72.05 32.42 -2.11
C PHE A 284 72.26 33.47 -1.01
N VAL A 285 71.32 33.67 -0.10
CA VAL A 285 71.45 34.62 1.02
C VAL A 285 72.61 34.24 1.95
N SER A 286 72.83 32.95 2.20
CA SER A 286 73.95 32.46 2.99
C SER A 286 75.31 32.77 2.29
N ASP A 287 75.39 32.40 1.02
CA ASP A 287 76.64 32.61 0.22
C ASP A 287 76.99 34.07 0.09
N VAL A 288 76.04 34.93 -0.25
CA VAL A 288 76.21 36.39 -0.30
C VAL A 288 76.66 36.96 1.05
N SER A 289 76.06 36.47 2.15
CA SER A 289 76.44 36.90 3.50
C SER A 289 77.90 36.54 3.85
N HIS A 290 78.30 35.33 3.44
CA HIS A 290 79.69 34.87 3.61
C HIS A 290 80.67 35.66 2.75
N GLU A 291 80.35 35.86 1.45
CA GLU A 291 81.18 36.62 0.53
C GLU A 291 81.31 38.11 0.89
N LEU A 292 80.27 38.72 1.46
CA LEU A 292 80.32 40.10 1.97
C LEU A 292 81.06 40.23 3.31
N ARG A 293 80.99 39.23 4.18
CA ARG A 293 81.65 39.27 5.50
C ARG A 293 83.19 39.44 5.36
N THR A 294 83.78 38.73 4.41
CA THR A 294 85.22 38.69 4.19
C THR A 294 85.77 40.08 3.81
N PRO A 295 85.28 40.80 2.79
CA PRO A 295 85.78 42.14 2.46
C PRO A 295 85.44 43.19 3.55
N LEU A 296 84.27 43.09 4.24
CA LEU A 296 83.92 43.93 5.32
C LEU A 296 84.87 43.75 6.51
N THR A 297 85.25 42.54 6.83
CA THR A 297 86.27 42.29 7.90
C THR A 297 87.61 42.83 7.53
N THR A 298 88.04 42.69 6.22
CA THR A 298 89.26 43.26 5.73
C THR A 298 89.27 44.81 5.77
N LEU A 299 88.18 45.44 5.35
CA LEU A 299 87.99 46.86 5.42
C LEU A 299 88.03 47.40 6.90
N ARG A 300 87.37 46.70 7.83
CA ARG A 300 87.38 46.98 9.25
C ARG A 300 88.80 46.88 9.82
N MET A 301 89.54 45.81 9.51
CA MET A 301 90.94 45.69 9.93
C MET A 301 91.83 46.81 9.35
N ALA A 302 91.63 47.15 8.03
CA ALA A 302 92.37 48.26 7.43
C ALA A 302 92.04 49.61 8.06
N SER A 303 90.79 49.82 8.39
CA SER A 303 90.36 51.10 9.15
C SER A 303 90.94 51.14 10.54
N ASP A 304 90.94 50.02 11.28
CA ASP A 304 91.47 49.95 12.64
C ASP A 304 92.99 50.21 12.66
N VAL A 305 93.71 49.78 11.60
CA VAL A 305 95.18 50.12 11.45
C VAL A 305 95.41 51.57 11.15
N ILE A 306 94.55 52.28 10.39
CA ILE A 306 94.65 53.71 10.08
C ILE A 306 94.30 54.57 11.32
N TYR A 307 93.41 54.14 12.20
CA TYR A 307 93.06 54.85 13.42
C TYR A 307 94.04 54.58 14.59
N ALA A 308 94.92 53.60 14.47
CA ALA A 308 95.91 53.30 15.52
C ALA A 308 97.30 53.99 15.31
N GLN A 309 97.44 54.81 14.26
CA GLN A 309 98.57 55.68 14.03
C GLN A 309 98.19 57.14 14.46
#